data_6c0c2098cf6ec888f267451b6097b68c
#
_entry.id   6c0c2098cf6ec888f267451b6097b68c
#
_cell.length_a   1.000
_cell.length_b   1.000
_cell.length_c   1.000
_cell.angle_alpha   90.00
_cell.angle_beta   90.00
_cell.angle_gamma   90.00
#
_symmetry.space_group_name_H-M   'P 1'
#
loop_
_entity.id
_entity.type
_entity.pdbx_description
1 polymer ?
#
loop_
_entity_poly.entity_id
_entity_poly.type
_entity_poly.pdbx_seq_one_letter_code
_entity_poly.pdbx_strand_id
1 'polypeptide(L)'
;MTLFEKALSVRQNAHAPYSNFKVGAALRTQSGKEFVGCNVENAAYPEGTCAEAGAIAAMVAAGETRIEEIWVVANSKETVAPCGGCRQKLAEFSSPDTQVVLAGVEGERERRTVAQLLPDSFSGEHLP
;
A
#
# COMPACT_ATOMS: atom_id res chain seq x y z
N MET A 1 -15.63 -8.31 -5.38
CA MET A 1 -14.31 -8.76 -4.90
C MET A 1 -13.96 -8.04 -3.60
N THR A 2 -13.39 -8.76 -2.67
CA THR A 2 -12.85 -8.18 -1.43
C THR A 2 -11.58 -7.39 -1.73
N LEU A 3 -11.11 -6.59 -0.78
CA LEU A 3 -9.83 -5.88 -0.92
C LEU A 3 -8.68 -6.88 -1.10
N PHE A 4 -8.71 -8.01 -0.38
CA PHE A 4 -7.72 -9.07 -0.58
C PHE A 4 -7.70 -9.57 -2.01
N GLU A 5 -8.87 -9.91 -2.54
CA GLU A 5 -8.98 -10.44 -3.90
C GLU A 5 -8.51 -9.42 -4.94
N LYS A 6 -8.82 -8.14 -4.74
CA LYS A 6 -8.36 -7.07 -5.64
C LYS A 6 -6.84 -6.91 -5.60
N ALA A 7 -6.27 -6.92 -4.39
CA ALA A 7 -4.81 -6.82 -4.23
C ALA A 7 -4.11 -8.02 -4.85
N LEU A 8 -4.64 -9.22 -4.62
CA LEU A 8 -4.10 -10.45 -5.19
C LEU A 8 -4.16 -10.43 -6.73
N SER A 9 -5.27 -9.96 -7.29
CA SER A 9 -5.47 -9.88 -8.73
C SER A 9 -4.52 -8.89 -9.39
N VAL A 10 -4.43 -7.67 -8.88
CA VAL A 10 -3.58 -6.63 -9.48
C VAL A 10 -2.09 -6.96 -9.34
N ARG A 11 -1.72 -7.74 -8.33
CA ARG A 11 -0.35 -8.19 -8.14
C ARG A 11 0.20 -8.89 -9.39
N GLN A 12 -0.65 -9.64 -10.11
CA GLN A 12 -0.21 -10.35 -11.31
C GLN A 12 0.27 -9.41 -12.41
N ASN A 13 -0.19 -8.17 -12.41
CA ASN A 13 0.20 -7.16 -13.39
C ASN A 13 1.47 -6.40 -13.02
N ALA A 14 2.05 -6.66 -11.86
CA ALA A 14 3.25 -5.95 -11.42
C ALA A 14 4.38 -6.10 -12.44
N HIS A 15 5.09 -4.99 -12.67
CA HIS A 15 6.26 -4.99 -13.53
C HIS A 15 7.50 -5.14 -12.65
N ALA A 16 7.96 -6.37 -12.50
CA ALA A 16 9.06 -6.69 -11.59
C ALA A 16 10.14 -7.56 -12.26
N PRO A 17 10.69 -7.12 -13.43
CA PRO A 17 11.65 -7.95 -14.17
C PRO A 17 13.01 -8.08 -13.50
N TYR A 18 13.35 -7.19 -12.55
CA TYR A 18 14.65 -7.18 -11.90
C TYR A 18 14.66 -8.01 -10.61
N SER A 19 13.61 -7.91 -9.80
CA SER A 19 13.53 -8.62 -8.52
C SER A 19 12.71 -9.91 -8.57
N ASN A 20 11.80 -10.05 -9.53
CA ASN A 20 10.76 -11.07 -9.56
C ASN A 20 9.85 -11.04 -8.32
N PHE A 21 9.83 -9.93 -7.60
CA PHE A 21 9.03 -9.80 -6.39
C PHE A 21 7.82 -8.92 -6.66
N LYS A 22 6.70 -9.54 -6.96
CA LYS A 22 5.45 -8.85 -7.30
C LYS A 22 4.65 -8.57 -6.03
N VAL A 23 4.16 -7.35 -5.92
CA VAL A 23 3.33 -6.89 -4.80
C VAL A 23 2.08 -6.24 -5.37
N GLY A 24 0.94 -6.52 -4.75
CA GLY A 24 -0.32 -5.87 -5.06
C GLY A 24 -0.87 -5.17 -3.83
N ALA A 25 -1.55 -4.05 -4.04
CA ALA A 25 -2.21 -3.31 -2.97
C ALA A 25 -3.62 -2.93 -3.40
N ALA A 26 -4.55 -2.94 -2.44
CA ALA A 26 -5.91 -2.47 -2.64
C ALA A 26 -6.35 -1.71 -1.40
N LEU A 27 -6.91 -0.53 -1.60
CA LEU A 27 -7.37 0.30 -0.49
C LEU A 27 -8.82 0.69 -0.68
N ARG A 28 -9.49 0.99 0.43
CA ARG A 28 -10.83 1.57 0.45
C ARG A 28 -10.74 2.92 1.16
N THR A 29 -11.37 3.92 0.54
CA THR A 29 -11.45 5.26 1.12
C THR A 29 -12.60 5.35 2.12
N GLN A 30 -12.63 6.43 2.90
CA GLN A 30 -13.73 6.67 3.84
C GLN A 30 -15.08 6.81 3.14
N SER A 31 -15.10 7.24 1.87
CA SER A 31 -16.34 7.31 1.10
C SER A 31 -16.77 5.96 0.52
N GLY A 32 -15.98 4.91 0.69
CA GLY A 32 -16.28 3.57 0.22
C GLY A 32 -15.72 3.23 -1.16
N LYS A 33 -15.00 4.13 -1.80
CA LYS A 33 -14.37 3.86 -3.11
C LYS A 33 -13.10 3.02 -2.92
N GLU A 34 -12.80 2.17 -3.91
CA GLU A 34 -11.67 1.27 -3.84
C GLU A 34 -10.70 1.51 -4.99
N PHE A 35 -9.41 1.43 -4.69
CA PHE A 35 -8.33 1.67 -5.65
C PHE A 35 -7.24 0.62 -5.48
N VAL A 36 -6.59 0.27 -6.59
CA VAL A 36 -5.57 -0.76 -6.60
C VAL A 36 -4.26 -0.22 -7.18
N GLY A 37 -3.15 -0.90 -6.83
CA GLY A 37 -1.86 -0.62 -7.38
C GLY A 37 -0.97 -1.85 -7.31
N CYS A 38 0.07 -1.87 -8.12
CA CYS A 38 1.09 -2.90 -8.08
C CYS A 38 2.45 -2.23 -8.22
N ASN A 39 3.53 -2.95 -7.86
CA ASN A 39 4.86 -2.36 -7.99
C ASN A 39 5.28 -2.28 -9.46
N VAL A 40 6.01 -1.23 -9.76
CA VAL A 40 6.52 -0.94 -11.09
C VAL A 40 8.02 -0.67 -10.97
N GLU A 41 8.82 -1.62 -11.42
CA GLU A 41 10.28 -1.47 -11.41
C GLU A 41 10.74 -0.74 -12.66
N ASN A 42 11.95 -0.23 -12.60
CA ASN A 42 12.56 0.49 -13.69
C ASN A 42 14.05 0.13 -13.74
N ALA A 43 14.64 0.10 -14.94
CA ALA A 43 16.07 -0.09 -15.09
C ALA A 43 16.87 0.98 -14.34
N ALA A 44 16.32 2.18 -14.24
CA ALA A 44 16.81 3.21 -13.33
C ALA A 44 16.15 2.96 -11.97
N TYR A 45 16.79 2.24 -11.11
CA TYR A 45 16.22 1.73 -9.85
C TYR A 45 15.51 2.80 -9.00
N PRO A 46 16.04 4.04 -8.85
CA PRO A 46 15.33 5.05 -8.06
C PRO A 46 13.96 5.46 -8.62
N GLU A 47 13.69 5.13 -9.87
CA GLU A 47 12.42 5.50 -10.52
C GLU A 47 11.33 4.44 -10.31
N GLY A 48 11.65 3.34 -9.64
CA GLY A 48 10.66 2.33 -9.31
C GLY A 48 9.66 2.83 -8.27
N THR A 49 8.44 2.30 -8.31
CA THR A 49 7.38 2.64 -7.33
C THR A 49 6.80 1.38 -6.73
N CYS A 50 6.40 1.49 -5.46
CA CYS A 50 5.78 0.39 -4.73
C CYS A 50 4.28 0.31 -5.03
N ALA A 51 3.69 -0.84 -4.74
CA ALA A 51 2.27 -1.09 -4.96
C ALA A 51 1.39 -0.09 -4.22
N GLU A 52 1.72 0.23 -2.98
CA GLU A 52 0.96 1.18 -2.17
C GLU A 52 0.95 2.57 -2.80
N ALA A 53 2.11 3.01 -3.34
CA ALA A 53 2.20 4.29 -4.03
C ALA A 53 1.28 4.35 -5.24
N GLY A 54 1.17 3.24 -5.99
CA GLY A 54 0.26 3.16 -7.13
C GLY A 54 -1.20 3.30 -6.73
N ALA A 55 -1.60 2.60 -5.67
CA ALA A 55 -2.97 2.67 -5.18
C ALA A 55 -3.29 4.09 -4.66
N ILE A 56 -2.36 4.71 -3.95
CA ILE A 56 -2.53 6.08 -3.45
C ILE A 56 -2.63 7.07 -4.61
N ALA A 57 -1.79 6.92 -5.63
CA ALA A 57 -1.84 7.80 -6.80
C ALA A 57 -3.18 7.71 -7.52
N ALA A 58 -3.72 6.49 -7.67
CA ALA A 58 -5.04 6.29 -8.26
C ALA A 58 -6.15 6.93 -7.41
N MET A 59 -6.06 6.79 -6.09
CA MET A 59 -7.00 7.40 -5.14
C MET A 59 -7.02 8.92 -5.28
N VAL A 60 -5.86 9.54 -5.24
CA VAL A 60 -5.72 11.00 -5.33
C VAL A 60 -6.21 11.50 -6.69
N ALA A 61 -5.89 10.78 -7.77
CA ALA A 61 -6.34 11.13 -9.11
C ALA A 61 -7.87 11.14 -9.23
N ALA A 62 -8.55 10.34 -8.41
CA ALA A 62 -10.03 10.30 -8.36
C ALA A 62 -10.63 11.30 -7.37
N GLY A 63 -9.81 12.13 -6.72
CA GLY A 63 -10.27 13.17 -5.80
C GLY A 63 -10.46 12.71 -4.36
N GLU A 64 -9.94 11.54 -3.99
CA GLU A 64 -10.04 11.00 -2.64
C GLU A 64 -8.72 11.16 -1.90
N THR A 65 -8.78 11.46 -0.60
CA THR A 65 -7.57 11.73 0.19
C THR A 65 -7.56 11.06 1.57
N ARG A 66 -8.53 10.18 1.87
CA ARG A 66 -8.60 9.52 3.20
C ARG A 66 -8.78 8.02 3.05
N ILE A 67 -7.78 7.28 3.49
CA ILE A 67 -7.78 5.82 3.47
C ILE A 67 -8.46 5.29 4.73
N GLU A 68 -9.40 4.36 4.56
CA GLU A 68 -10.00 3.64 5.67
C GLU A 68 -9.23 2.35 5.98
N GLU A 69 -8.89 1.59 4.96
CA GLU A 69 -8.18 0.32 5.11
C GLU A 69 -7.39 0.02 3.83
N ILE A 70 -6.21 -0.59 3.98
CA ILE A 70 -5.40 -1.02 2.84
C ILE A 70 -4.90 -2.44 3.07
N TRP A 71 -4.93 -3.24 2.01
CA TRP A 71 -4.37 -4.58 1.96
C TRP A 71 -3.16 -4.61 1.03
N VAL A 72 -2.08 -5.23 1.50
CA VAL A 72 -0.85 -5.41 0.72
C VAL A 72 -0.57 -6.90 0.63
N VAL A 73 -0.46 -7.42 -0.59
CA VAL A 73 -0.28 -8.85 -0.85
C VAL A 73 1.06 -9.09 -1.53
N ALA A 74 1.86 -9.96 -0.94
CA ALA A 74 3.14 -10.40 -1.49
C ALA A 74 3.32 -11.90 -1.25
N ASN A 75 4.04 -12.57 -2.15
CA ASN A 75 4.33 -13.99 -2.00
C ASN A 75 5.70 -14.14 -1.32
N SER A 76 5.67 -14.36 -0.01
CA SER A 76 6.88 -14.53 0.80
C SER A 76 6.61 -15.50 1.94
N LYS A 77 7.65 -16.16 2.42
CA LYS A 77 7.53 -17.02 3.60
C LYS A 77 7.25 -16.19 4.85
N GLU A 78 7.87 -15.02 4.94
CA GLU A 78 7.68 -14.11 6.07
C GLU A 78 6.71 -13.00 5.69
N THR A 79 6.07 -12.41 6.68
CA THR A 79 5.17 -11.27 6.48
C THR A 79 5.97 -10.09 5.93
N VAL A 80 5.47 -9.50 4.84
CA VAL A 80 6.10 -8.36 4.20
C VAL A 80 5.38 -7.09 4.63
N ALA A 81 6.11 -6.20 5.31
CA ALA A 81 5.59 -4.90 5.71
C ALA A 81 5.93 -3.85 4.66
N PRO A 82 5.17 -2.75 4.57
CA PRO A 82 5.50 -1.64 3.68
C PRO A 82 6.88 -1.07 3.99
N CYS A 83 7.61 -0.66 2.96
CA CYS A 83 8.89 0.01 3.15
C CYS A 83 8.69 1.38 3.83
N GLY A 84 9.79 1.98 4.31
CA GLY A 84 9.72 3.25 5.02
C GLY A 84 9.04 4.36 4.24
N GLY A 85 9.35 4.47 2.94
CA GLY A 85 8.72 5.47 2.08
C GLY A 85 7.21 5.29 1.96
N CYS A 86 6.75 4.05 1.84
CA CYS A 86 5.31 3.76 1.78
C CYS A 86 4.63 4.02 3.11
N ARG A 87 5.30 3.77 4.23
CA ARG A 87 4.73 4.10 5.55
C ARG A 87 4.49 5.61 5.67
N GLN A 88 5.42 6.42 5.19
CA GLN A 88 5.25 7.88 5.17
C GLN A 88 4.10 8.29 4.24
N LYS A 89 4.00 7.66 3.05
CA LYS A 89 2.90 7.93 2.13
C LYS A 89 1.54 7.57 2.74
N LEU A 90 1.48 6.43 3.41
CA LEU A 90 0.25 6.01 4.10
C LEU A 90 -0.13 6.98 5.22
N ALA A 91 0.85 7.45 5.97
CA ALA A 91 0.61 8.40 7.07
C ALA A 91 -0.03 9.69 6.57
N GLU A 92 0.33 10.16 5.39
CA GLU A 92 -0.23 11.40 4.80
C GLU A 92 -1.75 11.32 4.62
N PHE A 93 -2.26 10.15 4.22
CA PHE A 93 -3.65 9.99 3.81
C PHE A 93 -4.47 9.14 4.79
N SER A 94 -3.95 8.90 5.99
CA SER A 94 -4.57 8.00 6.96
C SER A 94 -4.72 8.68 8.32
N SER A 95 -5.59 8.10 9.15
CA SER A 95 -5.59 8.39 10.59
C SER A 95 -4.63 7.40 11.29
N PRO A 96 -4.23 7.67 12.54
CA PRO A 96 -3.39 6.72 13.28
C PRO A 96 -3.97 5.30 13.36
N ASP A 97 -5.30 5.19 13.34
CA ASP A 97 -6.01 3.92 13.50
C ASP A 97 -6.28 3.18 12.18
N THR A 98 -5.93 3.78 11.05
CA THR A 98 -6.15 3.15 9.74
C THR A 98 -5.48 1.78 9.71
N GLN A 99 -6.21 0.77 9.25
CA GLN A 99 -5.75 -0.60 9.23
C GLN A 99 -4.94 -0.90 7.98
N VAL A 100 -3.75 -1.44 8.19
CA VAL A 100 -2.88 -1.96 7.14
C VAL A 100 -2.81 -3.46 7.31
N VAL A 101 -3.39 -4.19 6.36
CA VAL A 101 -3.44 -5.65 6.42
C VAL A 101 -2.31 -6.20 5.57
N LEU A 102 -1.45 -6.97 6.20
CA LEU A 102 -0.28 -7.58 5.57
C LEU A 102 -0.65 -9.03 5.24
N ALA A 103 -0.72 -9.33 3.95
CA ALA A 103 -1.23 -10.61 3.47
C ALA A 103 -0.22 -11.35 2.60
N GLY A 104 -0.26 -12.68 2.68
CA GLY A 104 0.36 -13.55 1.70
C GLY A 104 -0.64 -13.87 0.59
N VAL A 105 -0.23 -14.67 -0.38
CA VAL A 105 -1.13 -15.08 -1.46
C VAL A 105 -2.27 -15.98 -0.96
N GLU A 106 -2.11 -16.55 0.22
CA GLU A 106 -3.13 -17.42 0.86
C GLU A 106 -4.14 -16.65 1.71
N GLY A 107 -3.86 -15.39 2.05
CA GLY A 107 -4.77 -14.58 2.86
C GLY A 107 -4.05 -13.68 3.87
N GLU A 108 -4.81 -13.10 4.77
CA GLU A 108 -4.31 -12.21 5.82
C GLU A 108 -3.32 -12.96 6.73
N ARG A 109 -2.19 -12.31 7.03
CA ARG A 109 -1.21 -12.82 7.99
C ARG A 109 -1.14 -11.98 9.25
N GLU A 110 -0.99 -10.67 9.09
CA GLU A 110 -0.87 -9.74 10.21
C GLU A 110 -1.59 -8.45 9.88
N ARG A 111 -1.96 -7.72 10.92
CA ARG A 111 -2.68 -6.46 10.81
C ARG A 111 -1.98 -5.44 11.69
N ARG A 112 -1.77 -4.23 11.16
CA ARG A 112 -1.14 -3.14 11.90
C ARG A 112 -1.93 -1.87 11.68
N THR A 113 -1.85 -0.95 12.62
CA THR A 113 -2.31 0.41 12.40
C THR A 113 -1.19 1.22 11.75
N VAL A 114 -1.54 2.33 11.10
CA VAL A 114 -0.53 3.25 10.54
C VAL A 114 0.38 3.76 11.64
N ALA A 115 -0.17 4.07 12.83
CA ALA A 115 0.63 4.54 13.98
C ALA A 115 1.66 3.48 14.43
N GLN A 116 1.32 2.19 14.37
CA GLN A 116 2.26 1.13 14.70
C GLN A 116 3.39 1.01 13.68
N LEU A 117 3.09 1.25 12.41
CA LEU A 117 4.07 1.15 11.34
C LEU A 117 5.01 2.35 11.27
N LEU A 118 4.55 3.53 11.70
CA LEU A 118 5.33 4.75 11.66
C LEU A 118 5.04 5.61 12.90
N PRO A 119 5.60 5.22 14.06
CA PRO A 119 5.47 6.04 15.27
C PRO A 119 6.23 7.36 15.09
N ASP A 120 5.74 8.42 15.74
CA ASP A 120 6.37 9.75 15.70
C ASP A 120 6.60 10.26 14.27
N SER A 121 5.60 10.05 13.40
CA SER A 121 5.73 10.37 11.98
C SER A 121 5.79 11.87 11.73
N PHE A 122 6.56 12.25 10.71
CA PHE A 122 6.56 13.62 10.20
C PHE A 122 5.20 13.90 9.54
N SER A 123 4.61 15.06 9.83
CA SER A 123 3.32 15.45 9.26
C SER A 123 3.30 16.94 8.91
N GLY A 124 2.24 17.37 8.22
CA GLY A 124 2.04 18.77 7.89
C GLY A 124 1.96 19.68 9.11
N GLU A 125 1.63 19.12 10.28
CA GLU A 125 1.61 19.88 11.54
C GLU A 125 2.98 20.39 11.94
N HIS A 126 4.06 19.76 11.46
CA HIS A 126 5.44 20.18 11.72
C HIS A 126 5.90 21.32 10.80
N LEU A 127 5.12 21.64 9.77
CA LEU A 127 5.46 22.68 8.81
C LEU A 127 4.87 24.01 9.24
N PRO A 128 5.57 25.18 8.93
CA PRO A 128 5.05 26.52 9.26
C PRO A 128 3.80 26.89 8.47
#